data_af0ab04551fe61acc12303ba36177061
#
_entry.id   af0ab04551fe61acc12303ba36177061
#
_cell.length_a   1.000
_cell.length_b   1.000
_cell.length_c   1.000
_cell.angle_alpha   90.00
_cell.angle_beta   90.00
_cell.angle_gamma   90.00
#
_symmetry.space_group_name_H-M   'P 1'
#
loop_
_entity.id
_entity.type
_entity.pdbx_description
1 polymer ?
#
loop_
_entity_poly.entity_id
_entity_poly.type
_entity_poly.pdbx_seq_one_letter_code
_entity_poly.pdbx_strand_id
1 'polypeptide(L)'
;HAAFIVIFIGAALTRYLGAEGVLHVRAGESGNEMVSVKPYLQIRTKDAFFEYPLNLTQIGDNNFSFTQSINSKNFTVKFDSYKPAPKGERGTLVVKAGFEGQREQTAKIHGGAGWLGEPSTLNFDGEEIMLTWGSKLVSLPFSIKLIKFELERYPGSQSPSSYSSDVEALSDSGEILAKYKIYMNHPLNLQGFKLFQSSYDADEQGTVLEVNRDPGKIPAYVGYFLLCVGVIGNFFTKNSRFLKLINFIKNSRFSLVAAFIALGFLNFNANAAEQNESEILKTFAANTVAHANGGFAKLLVQDYAGRIKPLSTEAGEIVNKISGTDSLYGLSAEQIVLGMNLNPALWQEIKIVKIKNGEIKKMLNLSGDYASFRDAFDANGEYKLAAQVEAANEKPLSKRGTLDNDLIKFDERLNIAYLTFKGTFFKFIPAANDPQHAWLSPNDAFNDERVALDAKNMLNDYLMGLQEGIADNDWSKADSALAALRNYQRTASAEILPSVSRVDAEVFYNRVSVFKKLVYFYWILGFAALLLGLASVFLSRRIL
;
A
#
# COMPACT_ATOMS: atom_id res chain seq x y z
N HIS A 1 -19.24 5.64 -27.19
CA HIS A 1 -18.11 5.80 -28.14
C HIS A 1 -17.33 7.09 -27.85
N ALA A 2 -17.98 8.24 -27.62
CA ALA A 2 -17.29 9.50 -27.30
C ALA A 2 -16.35 9.38 -26.08
N ALA A 3 -16.75 8.66 -25.03
CA ALA A 3 -15.95 8.41 -23.86
C ALA A 3 -14.58 7.79 -24.19
N PHE A 4 -14.56 6.79 -25.08
CA PHE A 4 -13.30 6.15 -25.51
C PHE A 4 -12.38 7.11 -26.26
N ILE A 5 -12.94 7.97 -27.11
CA ILE A 5 -12.13 8.98 -27.81
C ILE A 5 -11.45 9.91 -26.81
N VAL A 6 -12.19 10.39 -25.82
CA VAL A 6 -11.64 11.28 -24.78
C VAL A 6 -10.59 10.56 -23.93
N ILE A 7 -10.82 9.28 -23.58
CA ILE A 7 -9.83 8.45 -22.89
C ILE A 7 -8.55 8.29 -23.72
N PHE A 8 -8.67 8.01 -25.03
CA PHE A 8 -7.51 7.86 -25.90
C PHE A 8 -6.74 9.18 -26.09
N ILE A 9 -7.45 10.31 -26.16
CA ILE A 9 -6.80 11.63 -26.17
C ILE A 9 -6.03 11.83 -24.85
N GLY A 10 -6.65 11.54 -23.69
CA GLY A 10 -5.97 11.59 -22.40
C GLY A 10 -4.72 10.71 -22.38
N ALA A 11 -4.83 9.45 -22.79
CA ALA A 11 -3.71 8.51 -22.86
C ALA A 11 -2.58 9.00 -23.80
N ALA A 12 -2.93 9.60 -24.93
CA ALA A 12 -1.94 10.19 -25.84
C ALA A 12 -1.22 11.38 -25.20
N LEU A 13 -1.94 12.28 -24.53
CA LEU A 13 -1.35 13.41 -23.80
C LEU A 13 -0.40 12.94 -22.70
N THR A 14 -0.79 11.93 -21.90
CA THR A 14 0.08 11.32 -20.88
C THR A 14 1.33 10.73 -21.53
N ARG A 15 1.17 9.98 -22.63
CA ARG A 15 2.28 9.28 -23.28
C ARG A 15 3.31 10.22 -23.90
N TYR A 16 2.86 11.28 -24.57
CA TYR A 16 3.72 12.15 -25.37
C TYR A 16 4.13 13.43 -24.66
N LEU A 17 3.34 13.94 -23.72
CA LEU A 17 3.59 15.18 -22.99
C LEU A 17 3.81 14.96 -21.48
N GLY A 18 3.65 13.74 -21.00
CA GLY A 18 3.93 13.36 -19.62
C GLY A 18 5.43 13.31 -19.36
N ALA A 19 5.83 13.68 -18.15
CA ALA A 19 7.20 13.57 -17.65
C ALA A 19 7.19 12.82 -16.32
N GLU A 20 8.09 11.88 -16.17
CA GLU A 20 8.22 11.02 -14.99
C GLU A 20 9.69 10.84 -14.67
N GLY A 21 10.07 11.08 -13.42
CA GLY A 21 11.46 11.01 -13.00
C GLY A 21 11.61 10.96 -11.50
N VAL A 22 12.86 10.92 -11.06
CA VAL A 22 13.26 10.88 -9.65
C VAL A 22 14.16 12.08 -9.38
N LEU A 23 13.79 12.85 -8.36
CA LEU A 23 14.58 13.98 -7.84
C LEU A 23 15.18 13.55 -6.50
N HIS A 24 16.50 13.58 -6.41
CA HIS A 24 17.25 13.34 -5.18
C HIS A 24 17.75 14.66 -4.61
N VAL A 25 17.48 14.92 -3.33
CA VAL A 25 17.89 16.16 -2.66
C VAL A 25 18.38 15.82 -1.25
N ARG A 26 19.54 16.36 -0.88
CA ARG A 26 20.10 16.22 0.47
C ARG A 26 19.71 17.40 1.37
N ALA A 27 19.74 17.18 2.67
CA ALA A 27 19.40 18.21 3.66
C ALA A 27 20.27 19.47 3.48
N GLY A 28 19.60 20.62 3.37
CA GLY A 28 20.22 21.91 3.11
C GLY A 28 20.52 22.22 1.64
N GLU A 29 20.48 21.22 0.76
CA GLU A 29 20.69 21.39 -0.68
C GLU A 29 19.38 21.68 -1.43
N SER A 30 19.50 22.22 -2.64
CA SER A 30 18.39 22.42 -3.56
C SER A 30 18.69 21.74 -4.90
N GLY A 31 17.68 21.13 -5.49
CA GLY A 31 17.76 20.48 -6.81
C GLY A 31 16.59 20.85 -7.69
N ASN A 32 16.84 21.01 -8.98
CA ASN A 32 15.83 21.27 -10.01
C ASN A 32 15.93 20.29 -11.20
N GLU A 33 16.74 19.25 -11.10
CA GLU A 33 16.92 18.27 -12.14
C GLU A 33 16.46 16.88 -11.68
N MET A 34 15.51 16.30 -12.39
CA MET A 34 15.10 14.94 -12.15
C MET A 34 15.74 13.98 -13.15
N VAL A 35 16.07 12.77 -12.69
CA VAL A 35 16.50 11.65 -13.53
C VAL A 35 15.26 10.96 -14.10
N SER A 36 15.12 10.92 -15.43
CA SER A 36 13.95 10.31 -16.09
C SER A 36 13.82 8.82 -15.79
N VAL A 37 12.59 8.31 -15.67
CA VAL A 37 12.35 6.86 -15.51
C VAL A 37 12.68 6.12 -16.80
N LYS A 38 12.38 6.73 -17.96
CA LYS A 38 12.62 6.13 -19.29
C LYS A 38 14.07 6.30 -19.69
N PRO A 39 14.77 5.24 -20.16
CA PRO A 39 16.09 5.35 -20.74
C PRO A 39 16.02 5.84 -22.19
N TYR A 40 17.06 6.55 -22.59
CA TYR A 40 17.25 7.11 -23.94
C TYR A 40 18.61 6.70 -24.47
N LEU A 41 18.69 6.43 -25.77
CA LEU A 41 19.94 6.47 -26.51
C LEU A 41 20.17 7.92 -26.94
N GLN A 42 21.27 8.49 -26.51
CA GLN A 42 21.65 9.87 -26.82
C GLN A 42 22.89 9.85 -27.74
N ILE A 43 22.83 10.62 -28.80
CA ILE A 43 23.92 10.81 -29.76
C ILE A 43 24.31 12.29 -29.68
N ARG A 44 25.52 12.57 -29.25
CA ARG A 44 26.04 13.93 -29.12
C ARG A 44 27.27 14.11 -29.99
N THR A 45 27.25 15.15 -30.78
CA THR A 45 28.41 15.67 -31.50
C THR A 45 28.76 17.06 -31.00
N LYS A 46 29.79 17.71 -31.56
CA LYS A 46 30.15 19.09 -31.21
C LYS A 46 28.99 20.06 -31.44
N ASP A 47 28.22 19.86 -32.54
CA ASP A 47 27.24 20.83 -33.04
C ASP A 47 25.79 20.32 -32.96
N ALA A 48 25.55 19.04 -32.59
CA ALA A 48 24.23 18.45 -32.63
C ALA A 48 24.01 17.45 -31.45
N PHE A 49 22.75 17.35 -31.03
CA PHE A 49 22.30 16.42 -30.02
C PHE A 49 20.98 15.76 -30.43
N PHE A 50 20.96 14.43 -30.41
CA PHE A 50 19.78 13.63 -30.74
C PHE A 50 19.49 12.65 -29.63
N GLU A 51 18.22 12.39 -29.34
CA GLU A 51 17.79 11.43 -28.34
C GLU A 51 16.65 10.54 -28.84
N TYR A 52 16.71 9.26 -28.52
CA TYR A 52 15.71 8.27 -28.86
C TYR A 52 15.30 7.49 -27.61
N PRO A 53 14.00 7.44 -27.26
CA PRO A 53 13.55 6.56 -26.19
C PRO A 53 13.90 5.11 -26.53
N LEU A 54 14.67 4.44 -25.67
CA LEU A 54 15.15 3.10 -25.93
C LEU A 54 15.02 2.21 -24.68
N ASN A 55 13.91 1.51 -24.60
CA ASN A 55 13.68 0.46 -23.60
C ASN A 55 14.14 -0.89 -24.15
N LEU A 56 15.12 -1.50 -23.49
CA LEU A 56 15.59 -2.84 -23.81
C LEU A 56 14.94 -3.88 -22.91
N THR A 57 14.53 -4.99 -23.50
CA THR A 57 13.92 -6.12 -22.77
C THR A 57 14.99 -7.08 -22.28
N GLN A 58 14.81 -7.62 -21.06
CA GLN A 58 15.72 -8.64 -20.51
C GLN A 58 15.49 -10.01 -21.16
N ILE A 59 14.27 -10.27 -21.62
CA ILE A 59 13.83 -11.53 -22.24
C ILE A 59 13.20 -11.16 -23.57
N GLY A 60 13.70 -11.73 -24.67
CA GLY A 60 13.22 -11.49 -26.04
C GLY A 60 14.25 -10.80 -26.91
N ASP A 61 13.92 -10.61 -28.19
CA ASP A 61 14.79 -10.01 -29.18
C ASP A 61 14.70 -8.48 -29.10
N ASN A 62 15.86 -7.87 -28.84
CA ASN A 62 16.02 -6.43 -28.99
C ASN A 62 16.55 -6.17 -30.41
N ASN A 63 15.90 -5.27 -31.13
CA ASN A 63 16.40 -4.85 -32.44
C ASN A 63 16.02 -3.39 -32.66
N PHE A 64 16.98 -2.57 -33.06
CA PHE A 64 16.75 -1.20 -33.47
C PHE A 64 17.82 -0.71 -34.45
N SER A 65 17.45 0.25 -35.24
CA SER A 65 18.36 1.00 -36.12
C SER A 65 17.89 2.44 -36.17
N PHE A 66 18.72 3.37 -35.71
CA PHE A 66 18.47 4.80 -35.77
C PHE A 66 19.42 5.44 -36.77
N THR A 67 18.88 6.18 -37.70
CA THR A 67 19.68 6.93 -38.68
C THR A 67 19.38 8.42 -38.55
N GLN A 68 20.43 9.22 -38.42
CA GLN A 68 20.35 10.67 -38.27
C GLN A 68 21.32 11.36 -39.22
N SER A 69 20.90 12.47 -39.81
CA SER A 69 21.79 13.30 -40.63
C SER A 69 22.66 14.16 -39.72
N ILE A 70 23.97 13.99 -39.80
CA ILE A 70 24.98 14.77 -39.12
C ILE A 70 25.92 15.33 -40.17
N ASN A 71 26.07 16.65 -40.26
CA ASN A 71 26.92 17.33 -41.26
C ASN A 71 26.65 16.85 -42.72
N SER A 72 25.36 16.71 -43.09
CA SER A 72 24.89 16.25 -44.40
C SER A 72 25.26 14.79 -44.75
N LYS A 73 25.74 14.00 -43.80
CA LYS A 73 26.01 12.56 -43.93
C LYS A 73 25.09 11.78 -43.00
N ASN A 74 24.63 10.61 -43.46
CA ASN A 74 23.80 9.73 -42.64
C ASN A 74 24.67 8.97 -41.65
N PHE A 75 24.43 9.17 -40.35
CA PHE A 75 25.02 8.40 -39.26
C PHE A 75 23.99 7.39 -38.76
N THR A 76 24.35 6.12 -38.70
CA THR A 76 23.45 5.05 -38.30
C THR A 76 23.99 4.35 -37.07
N VAL A 77 23.12 4.10 -36.09
CA VAL A 77 23.40 3.29 -34.88
C VAL A 77 22.49 2.07 -34.92
N LYS A 78 23.08 0.86 -34.92
CA LYS A 78 22.38 -0.41 -34.98
C LYS A 78 22.63 -1.21 -33.70
N PHE A 79 21.62 -1.95 -33.28
CA PHE A 79 21.74 -2.92 -32.18
C PHE A 79 22.72 -4.04 -32.56
N ASP A 80 23.57 -4.42 -31.63
CA ASP A 80 24.42 -5.61 -31.74
C ASP A 80 24.11 -6.62 -30.65
N SER A 81 24.25 -6.23 -29.38
CA SER A 81 23.91 -7.11 -28.24
C SER A 81 23.56 -6.31 -26.99
N TYR A 82 22.84 -6.97 -26.08
CA TYR A 82 22.50 -6.40 -24.78
C TYR A 82 22.69 -7.42 -23.66
N LYS A 83 23.44 -7.04 -22.66
CA LYS A 83 23.61 -7.82 -21.43
C LYS A 83 22.92 -7.10 -20.28
N PRO A 84 21.76 -7.60 -19.80
CA PRO A 84 21.11 -7.02 -18.63
C PRO A 84 21.97 -7.19 -17.39
N ALA A 85 21.88 -6.24 -16.46
CA ALA A 85 22.50 -6.33 -15.16
C ALA A 85 21.48 -6.72 -14.08
N PRO A 86 21.93 -7.23 -12.92
CA PRO A 86 21.10 -7.38 -11.73
C PRO A 86 20.44 -6.04 -11.34
N LYS A 87 19.32 -6.13 -10.60
CA LYS A 87 18.63 -4.94 -10.12
C LYS A 87 19.58 -4.07 -9.28
N GLY A 88 19.69 -2.80 -9.65
CA GLY A 88 20.58 -1.85 -8.98
C GLY A 88 21.97 -1.71 -9.61
N GLU A 89 22.21 -2.35 -10.76
CA GLU A 89 23.46 -2.22 -11.52
C GLU A 89 23.18 -1.72 -12.95
N ARG A 90 24.23 -1.25 -13.64
CA ARG A 90 24.13 -0.77 -15.02
C ARG A 90 24.25 -1.94 -16.00
N GLY A 91 23.31 -2.03 -16.95
CA GLY A 91 23.40 -2.96 -18.07
C GLY A 91 24.45 -2.54 -19.10
N THR A 92 24.82 -3.44 -19.97
CA THR A 92 25.76 -3.18 -21.07
C THR A 92 25.04 -3.33 -22.40
N LEU A 93 24.94 -2.22 -23.14
CA LEU A 93 24.46 -2.18 -24.52
C LEU A 93 25.64 -2.10 -25.47
N VAL A 94 25.68 -2.98 -26.46
CA VAL A 94 26.65 -2.95 -27.55
C VAL A 94 25.94 -2.55 -28.83
N VAL A 95 26.46 -1.53 -29.49
CA VAL A 95 25.92 -1.02 -30.76
C VAL A 95 27.01 -0.94 -31.80
N LYS A 96 26.64 -1.09 -33.08
CA LYS A 96 27.46 -0.75 -34.23
C LYS A 96 27.01 0.59 -34.81
N ALA A 97 27.95 1.51 -34.95
CA ALA A 97 27.65 2.85 -35.44
C ALA A 97 28.64 3.27 -36.49
N GLY A 98 28.17 4.07 -37.46
CA GLY A 98 29.03 4.60 -38.53
C GLY A 98 28.30 5.50 -39.50
N PHE A 99 29.06 6.27 -40.25
CA PHE A 99 28.57 7.05 -41.36
C PHE A 99 28.38 6.16 -42.60
N GLU A 100 27.44 6.54 -43.44
CA GLU A 100 27.21 5.87 -44.71
C GLU A 100 28.48 5.90 -45.58
N GLY A 101 28.92 4.69 -46.03
CA GLY A 101 30.15 4.54 -46.81
C GLY A 101 31.43 4.41 -45.96
N GLN A 102 31.36 4.51 -44.64
CA GLN A 102 32.50 4.29 -43.74
C GLN A 102 32.41 2.97 -42.97
N ARG A 103 33.55 2.52 -42.42
CA ARG A 103 33.58 1.31 -41.60
C ARG A 103 32.86 1.55 -40.27
N GLU A 104 31.87 0.70 -39.96
CA GLU A 104 31.18 0.72 -38.65
C GLU A 104 32.16 0.46 -37.52
N GLN A 105 32.01 1.21 -36.43
CA GLN A 105 32.71 0.99 -35.17
C GLN A 105 31.75 0.45 -34.12
N THR A 106 32.27 -0.36 -33.18
CA THR A 106 31.48 -0.93 -32.08
C THR A 106 31.67 -0.11 -30.83
N ALA A 107 30.57 0.34 -30.22
CA ALA A 107 30.55 1.02 -28.94
C ALA A 107 29.93 0.12 -27.86
N LYS A 108 30.57 0.08 -26.68
CA LYS A 108 30.01 -0.51 -25.45
C LYS A 108 29.55 0.63 -24.56
N ILE A 109 28.29 0.61 -24.20
CA ILE A 109 27.65 1.68 -23.42
C ILE A 109 27.10 1.06 -22.13
N HIS A 110 27.50 1.61 -20.99
CA HIS A 110 27.00 1.16 -19.68
C HIS A 110 25.91 2.09 -19.20
N GLY A 111 24.71 1.54 -18.89
CA GLY A 111 23.58 2.36 -18.48
C GLY A 111 22.33 1.55 -18.21
N GLY A 112 21.19 2.24 -18.26
CA GLY A 112 19.87 1.62 -18.05
C GLY A 112 18.85 2.58 -17.47
N ALA A 113 17.64 2.10 -17.26
CA ALA A 113 16.58 2.86 -16.61
C ALA A 113 16.97 3.21 -15.16
N GLY A 114 16.79 4.47 -14.78
CA GLY A 114 17.16 4.99 -13.44
C GLY A 114 18.65 5.34 -13.27
N TRP A 115 19.48 5.10 -14.28
CA TRP A 115 20.91 5.42 -14.28
C TRP A 115 21.27 6.39 -15.40
N LEU A 116 22.03 7.40 -15.08
CA LEU A 116 22.71 8.20 -16.10
C LEU A 116 23.70 7.30 -16.82
N GLY A 117 23.61 7.22 -18.15
CA GLY A 117 24.48 6.39 -18.96
C GLY A 117 25.93 6.89 -18.96
N GLU A 118 26.88 5.96 -19.06
CA GLU A 118 28.28 6.30 -19.26
C GLU A 118 28.53 6.57 -20.75
N PRO A 119 29.22 7.69 -21.09
CA PRO A 119 29.50 8.02 -22.48
C PRO A 119 30.54 7.07 -23.08
N SER A 120 30.27 6.63 -24.31
CA SER A 120 31.23 5.91 -25.17
C SER A 120 31.53 6.77 -26.39
N THR A 121 32.76 7.18 -26.57
CA THR A 121 33.17 8.07 -27.65
C THR A 121 33.72 7.26 -28.83
N LEU A 122 33.21 7.55 -30.02
CA LEU A 122 33.68 7.05 -31.31
C LEU A 122 34.30 8.19 -32.10
N ASN A 123 35.34 7.91 -32.88
CA ASN A 123 36.01 8.91 -33.72
C ASN A 123 35.93 8.50 -35.20
N PHE A 124 35.40 9.37 -36.03
CA PHE A 124 35.27 9.19 -37.49
C PHE A 124 35.95 10.37 -38.21
N ASP A 125 37.15 10.13 -38.74
CA ASP A 125 37.93 11.13 -39.46
C ASP A 125 38.11 12.48 -38.76
N GLY A 126 38.28 12.42 -37.41
CA GLY A 126 38.42 13.61 -36.56
C GLY A 126 37.11 14.18 -35.99
N GLU A 127 35.97 13.61 -36.37
CA GLU A 127 34.68 13.94 -35.76
C GLU A 127 34.40 12.99 -34.58
N GLU A 128 34.27 13.56 -33.36
CA GLU A 128 33.96 12.82 -32.17
C GLU A 128 32.46 12.71 -32.00
N ILE A 129 31.97 11.48 -31.89
CA ILE A 129 30.56 11.16 -31.60
C ILE A 129 30.49 10.44 -30.28
N MET A 130 29.78 11.04 -29.31
CA MET A 130 29.52 10.49 -28.00
C MET A 130 28.17 9.80 -28.00
N LEU A 131 28.16 8.52 -27.65
CA LEU A 131 26.97 7.69 -27.48
C LEU A 131 26.75 7.42 -25.98
N THR A 132 25.54 7.66 -25.50
CA THR A 132 25.15 7.40 -24.12
C THR A 132 23.80 6.69 -24.12
N TRP A 133 23.64 5.67 -23.29
CA TRP A 133 22.37 5.00 -23.10
C TRP A 133 22.01 4.95 -21.63
N GLY A 134 20.86 5.53 -21.27
CA GLY A 134 20.39 5.58 -19.89
C GLY A 134 19.32 6.65 -19.69
N SER A 135 18.97 6.89 -18.47
CA SER A 135 18.08 7.99 -18.07
C SER A 135 18.74 9.33 -18.37
N LYS A 136 17.93 10.34 -18.61
CA LYS A 136 18.38 11.71 -18.84
C LYS A 136 17.99 12.64 -17.70
N LEU A 137 18.72 13.73 -17.54
CA LEU A 137 18.33 14.82 -16.67
C LEU A 137 17.24 15.66 -17.34
N VAL A 138 16.19 15.94 -16.60
CA VAL A 138 15.08 16.80 -17.02
C VAL A 138 14.93 17.92 -16.00
N SER A 139 15.11 19.16 -16.45
CA SER A 139 15.01 20.33 -15.59
C SER A 139 13.55 20.63 -15.25
N LEU A 140 13.29 20.91 -13.98
CA LEU A 140 12.02 21.38 -13.45
C LEU A 140 11.97 22.91 -13.51
N PRO A 141 10.78 23.52 -13.67
CA PRO A 141 10.61 24.98 -13.67
C PRO A 141 10.65 25.59 -12.25
N PHE A 142 11.16 24.87 -11.27
CA PHE A 142 11.36 25.26 -9.90
C PHE A 142 12.43 24.39 -9.25
N SER A 143 13.02 24.85 -8.16
CA SER A 143 13.95 24.07 -7.34
C SER A 143 13.26 23.57 -6.07
N ILE A 144 13.62 22.40 -5.60
CA ILE A 144 13.20 21.87 -4.29
C ILE A 144 14.39 21.88 -3.36
N LYS A 145 14.24 22.58 -2.24
CA LYS A 145 15.21 22.59 -1.13
C LYS A 145 14.70 21.73 0.00
N LEU A 146 15.48 20.74 0.42
CA LEU A 146 15.18 19.94 1.59
C LEU A 146 15.61 20.68 2.85
N ILE A 147 14.65 20.98 3.71
CA ILE A 147 14.89 21.64 5.01
C ILE A 147 15.19 20.60 6.08
N LYS A 148 14.33 19.55 6.15
CA LYS A 148 14.45 18.48 7.13
C LYS A 148 13.87 17.20 6.58
N PHE A 149 14.54 16.09 6.81
CA PHE A 149 14.01 14.75 6.63
C PHE A 149 13.70 14.14 7.99
N GLU A 150 12.56 13.49 8.14
CA GLU A 150 12.15 12.81 9.36
C GLU A 150 11.79 11.37 9.04
N LEU A 151 12.38 10.45 9.79
CA LEU A 151 12.12 9.01 9.73
C LEU A 151 11.59 8.54 11.07
N GLU A 152 10.38 8.01 11.06
CA GLU A 152 9.80 7.33 12.22
C GLU A 152 9.92 5.82 12.03
N ARG A 153 10.28 5.12 13.09
CA ARG A 153 10.35 3.66 13.10
C ARG A 153 9.26 3.08 13.97
N TYR A 154 8.84 1.85 13.67
CA TYR A 154 7.99 1.13 14.58
C TYR A 154 8.71 0.91 15.91
N PRO A 155 8.05 1.14 17.06
CA PRO A 155 8.66 0.90 18.37
C PRO A 155 9.24 -0.52 18.46
N GLY A 156 10.51 -0.61 18.86
CA GLY A 156 11.22 -1.89 18.97
C GLY A 156 11.64 -2.53 17.63
N SER A 157 11.53 -1.81 16.50
CA SER A 157 11.94 -2.29 15.17
C SER A 157 12.83 -1.26 14.47
N GLN A 158 13.72 -1.73 13.59
CA GLN A 158 14.44 -0.86 12.66
C GLN A 158 13.63 -0.55 11.38
N SER A 159 12.46 -1.16 11.24
CA SER A 159 11.59 -0.93 10.08
C SER A 159 10.95 0.46 10.13
N PRO A 160 10.99 1.24 9.03
CA PRO A 160 10.33 2.53 8.95
C PRO A 160 8.81 2.38 9.13
N SER A 161 8.22 3.18 10.00
CA SER A 161 6.77 3.32 10.14
C SER A 161 6.24 4.42 9.23
N SER A 162 6.93 5.55 9.21
CA SER A 162 6.68 6.66 8.31
C SER A 162 7.95 7.44 8.01
N TYR A 163 7.96 8.17 6.91
CA TYR A 163 9.01 9.13 6.61
C TYR A 163 8.43 10.33 5.86
N SER A 164 9.01 11.49 6.11
CA SER A 164 8.53 12.76 5.56
C SER A 164 9.67 13.71 5.26
N SER A 165 9.42 14.61 4.33
CA SER A 165 10.37 15.64 3.91
C SER A 165 9.73 17.01 4.02
N ASP A 166 10.27 17.88 4.87
CA ASP A 166 9.93 19.30 4.89
C ASP A 166 10.73 20.00 3.80
N VAL A 167 10.04 20.55 2.81
CA VAL A 167 10.65 21.15 1.63
C VAL A 167 10.19 22.58 1.41
N GLU A 168 11.08 23.39 0.81
CA GLU A 168 10.75 24.67 0.21
C GLU A 168 10.90 24.57 -1.31
N ALA A 169 9.83 24.93 -2.02
CA ALA A 169 9.90 25.09 -3.47
C ALA A 169 10.30 26.52 -3.79
N LEU A 170 11.31 26.68 -4.62
CA LEU A 170 11.92 27.95 -4.99
C LEU A 170 11.73 28.23 -6.48
N SER A 171 11.49 29.48 -6.85
CA SER A 171 11.55 29.94 -8.23
C SER A 171 13.00 30.02 -8.72
N ASP A 172 13.20 30.23 -10.01
CA ASP A 172 14.53 30.48 -10.58
C ASP A 172 15.21 31.74 -10.00
N SER A 173 14.41 32.70 -9.48
CA SER A 173 14.92 33.89 -8.77
C SER A 173 15.24 33.64 -7.29
N GLY A 174 15.00 32.42 -6.76
CA GLY A 174 15.20 32.07 -5.36
C GLY A 174 14.04 32.47 -4.42
N GLU A 175 12.92 32.95 -4.95
CA GLU A 175 11.72 33.26 -4.17
C GLU A 175 11.00 31.96 -3.75
N ILE A 176 10.52 31.92 -2.51
CA ILE A 176 9.79 30.76 -1.98
C ILE A 176 8.39 30.74 -2.58
N LEU A 177 8.12 29.74 -3.44
CA LEU A 177 6.82 29.48 -4.04
C LEU A 177 5.87 28.74 -3.09
N ALA A 178 6.42 27.78 -2.31
CA ALA A 178 5.66 27.01 -1.35
C ALA A 178 6.56 26.42 -0.26
N LYS A 179 6.03 26.27 0.95
CA LYS A 179 6.59 25.43 2.02
C LYS A 179 5.63 24.27 2.25
N TYR A 180 6.15 23.05 2.22
CA TYR A 180 5.30 21.88 2.28
C TYR A 180 5.98 20.69 2.94
N LYS A 181 5.22 19.88 3.67
CA LYS A 181 5.67 18.61 4.21
C LYS A 181 5.16 17.48 3.30
N ILE A 182 6.06 16.82 2.60
CA ILE A 182 5.75 15.68 1.73
C ILE A 182 5.88 14.41 2.57
N TYR A 183 4.82 13.60 2.60
CA TYR A 183 4.81 12.30 3.26
C TYR A 183 3.89 11.33 2.50
N MET A 184 3.77 10.09 2.96
CA MET A 184 2.97 9.05 2.28
C MET A 184 1.55 9.55 1.98
N ASN A 185 1.14 9.46 0.70
CA ASN A 185 -0.16 9.91 0.18
C ASN A 185 -0.43 11.44 0.25
N HIS A 186 0.57 12.26 0.64
CA HIS A 186 0.47 13.72 0.65
C HIS A 186 1.56 14.34 -0.25
N PRO A 187 1.38 14.30 -1.58
CA PRO A 187 2.33 14.85 -2.52
C PRO A 187 2.23 16.37 -2.61
N LEU A 188 3.36 17.03 -2.84
CA LEU A 188 3.38 18.43 -3.27
C LEU A 188 2.88 18.53 -4.71
N ASN A 189 1.90 19.42 -4.95
CA ASN A 189 1.43 19.76 -6.28
C ASN A 189 1.87 21.17 -6.64
N LEU A 190 2.73 21.31 -7.62
CA LEU A 190 3.26 22.61 -8.03
C LEU A 190 3.44 22.68 -9.55
N GLN A 191 2.90 23.72 -10.18
CA GLN A 191 3.03 24.00 -11.63
C GLN A 191 2.75 22.78 -12.54
N GLY A 192 1.78 21.94 -12.15
CA GLY A 192 1.39 20.73 -12.91
C GLY A 192 2.25 19.51 -12.65
N PHE A 193 3.28 19.62 -11.82
CA PHE A 193 4.07 18.51 -11.31
C PHE A 193 3.54 18.04 -9.96
N LYS A 194 3.66 16.74 -9.71
CA LYS A 194 3.41 16.11 -8.42
C LYS A 194 4.68 15.46 -7.92
N LEU A 195 5.05 15.77 -6.69
CA LEU A 195 6.23 15.21 -6.03
C LEU A 195 5.75 14.31 -4.88
N PHE A 196 6.09 13.04 -4.97
CA PHE A 196 5.74 12.02 -3.98
C PHE A 196 6.97 11.61 -3.19
N GLN A 197 6.79 11.32 -1.91
CA GLN A 197 7.83 10.70 -1.10
C GLN A 197 8.02 9.25 -1.56
N SER A 198 9.18 8.93 -2.12
CA SER A 198 9.47 7.60 -2.69
C SER A 198 10.44 6.80 -1.81
N SER A 199 11.58 7.39 -1.46
CA SER A 199 12.64 6.74 -0.69
C SER A 199 13.48 7.78 0.04
N TYR A 200 14.55 7.33 0.68
CA TYR A 200 15.50 8.18 1.40
C TYR A 200 16.89 7.55 1.39
N ASP A 201 17.91 8.34 1.74
CA ASP A 201 19.28 7.87 1.83
C ASP A 201 19.51 7.02 3.09
N ALA A 202 20.42 6.07 3.01
CA ALA A 202 20.74 5.18 4.14
C ALA A 202 21.26 5.92 5.38
N ASP A 203 21.84 7.11 5.20
CA ASP A 203 22.32 8.00 6.26
C ASP A 203 21.23 8.95 6.80
N GLU A 204 20.00 8.86 6.29
CA GLU A 204 18.83 9.67 6.69
C GLU A 204 19.02 11.19 6.46
N GLN A 205 19.98 11.57 5.61
CA GLN A 205 20.29 12.97 5.31
C GLN A 205 19.78 13.43 3.95
N GLY A 206 19.09 12.57 3.21
CA GLY A 206 18.56 12.89 1.88
C GLY A 206 17.23 12.23 1.62
N THR A 207 16.50 12.83 0.70
CA THR A 207 15.19 12.35 0.24
C THR A 207 15.20 12.07 -1.25
N VAL A 208 14.47 11.05 -1.62
CA VAL A 208 14.21 10.66 -3.01
C VAL A 208 12.73 10.88 -3.30
N LEU A 209 12.45 11.86 -4.14
CA LEU A 209 11.10 12.24 -4.53
C LEU A 209 10.81 11.73 -5.95
N GLU A 210 9.71 11.01 -6.11
CA GLU A 210 9.18 10.68 -7.43
C GLU A 210 8.41 11.89 -7.97
N VAL A 211 8.78 12.34 -9.15
CA VAL A 211 8.20 13.51 -9.80
C VAL A 211 7.40 13.06 -11.02
N ASN A 212 6.14 13.44 -11.07
CA ASN A 212 5.24 13.09 -12.16
C ASN A 212 4.52 14.32 -12.69
N ARG A 213 4.47 14.47 -14.00
CA ARG A 213 3.65 15.45 -14.72
C ARG A 213 2.76 14.70 -15.70
N ASP A 214 1.46 14.69 -15.45
CA ASP A 214 0.47 13.99 -16.26
C ASP A 214 -0.62 14.95 -16.78
N PRO A 215 -0.43 15.55 -17.96
CA PRO A 215 -1.42 16.44 -18.57
C PRO A 215 -2.65 15.70 -19.10
N GLY A 216 -2.56 14.38 -19.31
CA GLY A 216 -3.68 13.56 -19.80
C GLY A 216 -4.65 13.12 -18.72
N LYS A 217 -4.33 13.33 -17.45
CA LYS A 217 -5.13 12.88 -16.30
C LYS A 217 -6.57 13.42 -16.33
N ILE A 218 -6.74 14.73 -16.55
CA ILE A 218 -8.07 15.36 -16.56
C ILE A 218 -8.92 14.84 -17.73
N PRO A 219 -8.45 14.85 -18.99
CA PRO A 219 -9.19 14.24 -20.09
C PRO A 219 -9.55 12.78 -19.86
N ALA A 220 -8.64 11.97 -19.31
CA ALA A 220 -8.91 10.56 -19.02
C ALA A 220 -10.05 10.40 -18.00
N TYR A 221 -10.07 11.19 -16.92
CA TYR A 221 -11.14 11.16 -15.91
C TYR A 221 -12.48 11.64 -16.47
N VAL A 222 -12.49 12.67 -17.32
CA VAL A 222 -13.70 13.08 -18.05
C VAL A 222 -14.22 11.94 -18.92
N GLY A 223 -13.32 11.24 -19.59
CA GLY A 223 -13.67 10.06 -20.38
C GLY A 223 -14.25 8.93 -19.53
N TYR A 224 -13.68 8.62 -18.37
CA TYR A 224 -14.23 7.64 -17.44
C TYR A 224 -15.61 8.04 -16.90
N PHE A 225 -15.79 9.32 -16.56
CA PHE A 225 -17.11 9.84 -16.15
C PHE A 225 -18.14 9.65 -17.25
N LEU A 226 -17.82 10.04 -18.50
CA LEU A 226 -18.71 9.86 -19.65
C LEU A 226 -19.01 8.37 -19.92
N LEU A 227 -18.03 7.48 -19.68
CA LEU A 227 -18.25 6.04 -19.77
C LEU A 227 -19.28 5.55 -18.74
N CYS A 228 -19.11 5.98 -17.49
CA CYS A 228 -20.07 5.64 -16.43
C CYS A 228 -21.49 6.13 -16.75
N VAL A 229 -21.60 7.39 -17.17
CA VAL A 229 -22.89 7.96 -17.60
C VAL A 229 -23.49 7.18 -18.77
N GLY A 230 -22.68 6.80 -19.76
CA GLY A 230 -23.11 6.01 -20.91
C GLY A 230 -23.58 4.60 -20.53
N VAL A 231 -22.88 3.94 -19.59
CA VAL A 231 -23.28 2.62 -19.06
C VAL A 231 -24.59 2.73 -18.29
N ILE A 232 -24.70 3.71 -17.39
CA ILE A 232 -25.94 3.95 -16.64
C ILE A 232 -27.09 4.31 -17.59
N GLY A 233 -26.85 5.14 -18.60
CA GLY A 233 -27.84 5.51 -19.62
C GLY A 233 -28.41 4.32 -20.39
N ASN A 234 -27.61 3.25 -20.57
CA ASN A 234 -28.10 2.01 -21.19
C ASN A 234 -29.23 1.33 -20.39
N PHE A 235 -29.29 1.51 -19.08
CA PHE A 235 -30.39 0.96 -18.27
C PHE A 235 -31.73 1.65 -18.56
N PHE A 236 -31.71 2.91 -19.00
CA PHE A 236 -32.90 3.71 -19.28
C PHE A 236 -33.30 3.72 -20.75
N THR A 237 -32.47 3.22 -21.64
CA THR A 237 -32.72 3.23 -23.08
C THR A 237 -33.63 2.07 -23.48
N LYS A 238 -34.84 2.36 -24.01
CA LYS A 238 -35.89 1.38 -24.36
C LYS A 238 -35.45 0.23 -25.29
N ASN A 239 -34.46 0.47 -26.15
CA ASN A 239 -33.92 -0.50 -27.12
C ASN A 239 -32.57 -1.09 -26.70
N SER A 240 -32.13 -0.90 -25.45
CA SER A 240 -30.85 -1.44 -24.99
C SER A 240 -30.82 -2.96 -24.99
N ARG A 241 -29.64 -3.54 -25.26
CA ARG A 241 -29.43 -5.00 -25.13
C ARG A 241 -29.79 -5.51 -23.74
N PHE A 242 -29.58 -4.67 -22.72
CA PHE A 242 -29.88 -4.98 -21.32
C PHE A 242 -31.39 -5.20 -21.11
N LEU A 243 -32.25 -4.28 -21.58
CA LEU A 243 -33.71 -4.45 -21.47
C LEU A 243 -34.21 -5.61 -22.31
N LYS A 244 -33.63 -5.88 -23.49
CA LYS A 244 -33.95 -7.08 -24.29
C LYS A 244 -33.59 -8.36 -23.53
N LEU A 245 -32.44 -8.39 -22.82
CA LEU A 245 -32.06 -9.54 -21.98
C LEU A 245 -32.96 -9.70 -20.77
N ILE A 246 -33.30 -8.60 -20.07
CA ILE A 246 -34.27 -8.65 -18.95
C ILE A 246 -35.63 -9.19 -19.41
N ASN A 247 -36.14 -8.72 -20.54
CA ASN A 247 -37.40 -9.18 -21.08
C ASN A 247 -37.32 -10.67 -21.52
N PHE A 248 -36.20 -11.11 -22.06
CA PHE A 248 -35.91 -12.50 -22.36
C PHE A 248 -35.90 -13.38 -21.10
N ILE A 249 -35.21 -12.91 -20.02
CA ILE A 249 -35.16 -13.61 -18.74
C ILE A 249 -36.52 -13.65 -18.05
N LYS A 250 -37.30 -12.55 -18.09
CA LYS A 250 -38.67 -12.52 -17.56
C LYS A 250 -39.62 -13.48 -18.25
N ASN A 251 -39.42 -13.69 -19.55
CA ASN A 251 -40.27 -14.58 -20.35
C ASN A 251 -39.78 -16.03 -20.37
N SER A 252 -38.60 -16.33 -19.89
CA SER A 252 -38.06 -17.68 -19.76
C SER A 252 -38.37 -18.25 -18.38
N ARG A 253 -38.85 -19.50 -18.32
CA ARG A 253 -39.16 -20.23 -17.07
C ARG A 253 -37.92 -20.54 -16.20
N PHE A 254 -36.78 -19.91 -16.47
CA PHE A 254 -35.48 -20.07 -15.77
C PHE A 254 -35.39 -19.31 -14.43
N SER A 255 -36.33 -18.44 -14.10
CA SER A 255 -36.29 -17.57 -12.93
C SER A 255 -36.33 -18.33 -11.58
N LEU A 256 -36.89 -19.50 -11.53
CA LEU A 256 -37.03 -20.29 -10.29
C LEU A 256 -35.78 -21.10 -9.92
N VAL A 257 -35.00 -21.55 -10.90
CA VAL A 257 -33.76 -22.32 -10.64
C VAL A 257 -32.63 -21.44 -10.08
N ALA A 258 -32.52 -20.20 -10.55
CA ALA A 258 -31.52 -19.24 -10.04
C ALA A 258 -31.79 -18.84 -8.58
N ALA A 259 -33.06 -18.73 -8.17
CA ALA A 259 -33.44 -18.43 -6.79
C ALA A 259 -33.16 -19.61 -5.83
N PHE A 260 -33.31 -20.85 -6.28
CA PHE A 260 -33.00 -22.04 -5.46
C PHE A 260 -31.50 -22.26 -5.27
N ILE A 261 -30.67 -21.93 -6.26
CA ILE A 261 -29.21 -22.02 -6.14
C ILE A 261 -28.67 -20.95 -5.17
N ALA A 262 -29.25 -19.74 -5.15
CA ALA A 262 -28.87 -18.68 -4.23
C ALA A 262 -29.19 -18.96 -2.75
N LEU A 263 -30.25 -19.76 -2.49
CA LEU A 263 -30.65 -20.16 -1.13
C LEU A 263 -29.84 -21.35 -0.57
N GLY A 264 -29.26 -22.18 -1.43
CA GLY A 264 -28.53 -23.38 -1.01
C GLY A 264 -27.12 -23.15 -0.42
N PHE A 265 -26.54 -21.96 -0.59
CA PHE A 265 -25.14 -21.65 -0.19
C PHE A 265 -25.00 -20.83 1.09
N LEU A 266 -26.06 -20.62 1.85
CA LEU A 266 -26.02 -19.83 3.08
C LEU A 266 -25.44 -20.56 4.32
N ASN A 267 -25.06 -21.84 4.20
CA ASN A 267 -24.54 -22.62 5.31
C ASN A 267 -23.23 -23.34 4.92
N PHE A 268 -22.12 -22.63 4.91
CA PHE A 268 -20.80 -23.25 5.00
C PHE A 268 -20.10 -22.75 6.27
N ASN A 269 -20.29 -23.51 7.35
CA ASN A 269 -19.42 -23.44 8.52
C ASN A 269 -18.26 -24.40 8.31
N ALA A 270 -17.05 -23.87 8.24
CA ALA A 270 -15.84 -24.68 8.28
C ALA A 270 -15.53 -25.04 9.75
N ASN A 271 -15.61 -26.30 10.07
CA ASN A 271 -15.13 -26.93 11.30
C ASN A 271 -13.62 -27.18 11.16
N ALA A 272 -12.82 -27.31 12.14
CA ALA A 272 -12.75 -27.67 13.54
C ALA A 272 -11.29 -27.96 13.88
N ALA A 273 -10.78 -27.57 15.00
CA ALA A 273 -9.79 -28.31 15.77
C ALA A 273 -9.54 -27.65 17.13
N GLU A 274 -9.43 -28.53 18.15
CA GLU A 274 -8.99 -28.34 19.52
C GLU A 274 -10.05 -27.94 20.55
N GLN A 275 -10.52 -28.97 21.32
CA GLN A 275 -11.74 -28.89 22.12
C GLN A 275 -11.63 -28.12 23.46
N ASN A 276 -10.45 -27.85 24.03
CA ASN A 276 -10.31 -27.18 25.32
C ASN A 276 -10.09 -25.66 25.23
N GLU A 277 -9.27 -25.17 24.32
CA GLU A 277 -9.16 -23.72 24.03
C GLU A 277 -10.49 -23.18 23.48
N SER A 278 -11.23 -24.01 22.78
CA SER A 278 -12.51 -23.69 22.16
C SER A 278 -13.59 -23.28 23.19
N GLU A 279 -13.62 -23.82 24.38
CA GLU A 279 -14.68 -23.51 25.36
C GLU A 279 -14.44 -22.19 26.09
N ILE A 280 -13.19 -21.92 26.46
CA ILE A 280 -12.79 -20.63 27.05
C ILE A 280 -13.05 -19.48 26.06
N LEU A 281 -12.64 -19.67 24.80
CA LEU A 281 -12.84 -18.65 23.76
C LEU A 281 -14.32 -18.47 23.40
N LYS A 282 -15.13 -19.52 23.41
CA LYS A 282 -16.58 -19.41 23.20
C LYS A 282 -17.27 -18.65 24.33
N THR A 283 -16.92 -18.93 25.57
CA THR A 283 -17.43 -18.20 26.72
C THR A 283 -17.03 -16.73 26.67
N PHE A 284 -15.75 -16.46 26.39
CA PHE A 284 -15.26 -15.10 26.19
C PHE A 284 -16.00 -14.39 25.05
N ALA A 285 -16.23 -15.07 23.92
CA ALA A 285 -16.97 -14.52 22.78
C ALA A 285 -18.40 -14.10 23.18
N ALA A 286 -19.11 -14.97 23.88
CA ALA A 286 -20.48 -14.71 24.31
C ALA A 286 -20.57 -13.54 25.30
N ASN A 287 -19.66 -13.50 26.27
CA ASN A 287 -19.66 -12.49 27.33
C ASN A 287 -19.21 -11.09 26.85
N THR A 288 -18.33 -11.00 25.86
CA THR A 288 -17.74 -9.72 25.43
C THR A 288 -18.40 -9.10 24.20
N VAL A 289 -19.24 -9.83 23.46
CA VAL A 289 -19.75 -9.40 22.13
C VAL A 289 -20.50 -8.07 22.18
N ALA A 290 -21.31 -7.84 23.20
CA ALA A 290 -22.12 -6.63 23.33
C ALA A 290 -21.23 -5.38 23.56
N HIS A 291 -20.29 -5.47 24.50
CA HIS A 291 -19.35 -4.40 24.82
C HIS A 291 -18.37 -4.14 23.66
N ALA A 292 -17.69 -5.19 23.18
CA ALA A 292 -16.66 -5.08 22.16
C ALA A 292 -17.20 -4.52 20.84
N ASN A 293 -18.33 -5.05 20.35
CA ASN A 293 -18.95 -4.62 19.10
C ASN A 293 -19.88 -3.41 19.26
N GLY A 294 -20.09 -2.93 20.48
CA GLY A 294 -20.90 -1.78 20.84
C GLY A 294 -20.11 -0.48 20.93
N GLY A 295 -19.98 0.02 22.17
CA GLY A 295 -19.29 1.26 22.47
C GLY A 295 -17.80 1.24 22.18
N PHE A 296 -17.13 0.12 22.47
CA PHE A 296 -15.70 -0.07 22.27
C PHE A 296 -15.30 0.03 20.79
N ALA A 297 -16.04 -0.60 19.87
CA ALA A 297 -15.79 -0.50 18.43
C ALA A 297 -15.79 0.95 17.91
N LYS A 298 -16.58 1.82 18.55
CA LYS A 298 -16.77 3.23 18.16
C LYS A 298 -15.86 4.21 18.89
N LEU A 299 -15.07 3.74 19.87
CA LEU A 299 -14.04 4.56 20.52
C LEU A 299 -13.07 5.05 19.45
N LEU A 300 -12.70 6.32 19.47
CA LEU A 300 -11.76 6.87 18.50
C LEU A 300 -10.32 6.64 18.98
N VAL A 301 -9.45 6.31 18.05
CA VAL A 301 -8.02 6.15 18.28
C VAL A 301 -7.25 6.94 17.23
N GLN A 302 -6.09 7.45 17.61
CA GLN A 302 -5.15 8.07 16.69
C GLN A 302 -4.09 7.05 16.28
N ASP A 303 -3.97 6.79 14.99
CA ASP A 303 -2.90 5.94 14.47
C ASP A 303 -1.55 6.67 14.43
N TYR A 304 -0.49 5.97 14.03
CA TYR A 304 0.85 6.54 13.95
C TYR A 304 1.01 7.64 12.89
N ALA A 305 0.13 7.66 11.87
CA ALA A 305 0.09 8.70 10.86
C ALA A 305 -0.73 9.93 11.29
N GLY A 306 -1.23 9.95 12.53
CA GLY A 306 -2.06 11.02 13.07
C GLY A 306 -3.53 10.98 12.65
N ARG A 307 -3.97 9.96 11.87
CA ARG A 307 -5.36 9.80 11.50
C ARG A 307 -6.19 9.36 12.70
N ILE A 308 -7.32 10.03 12.94
CA ILE A 308 -8.32 9.60 13.91
C ILE A 308 -9.34 8.68 13.23
N LYS A 309 -9.46 7.46 13.74
CA LYS A 309 -10.32 6.41 13.20
C LYS A 309 -11.01 5.63 14.32
N PRO A 310 -12.12 4.91 14.03
CA PRO A 310 -12.74 4.02 15.02
C PRO A 310 -11.79 2.90 15.45
N LEU A 311 -11.87 2.50 16.70
CA LEU A 311 -11.11 1.35 17.22
C LEU A 311 -11.41 0.05 16.45
N SER A 312 -12.62 -0.10 15.91
CA SER A 312 -12.96 -1.20 15.01
C SER A 312 -12.01 -1.29 13.81
N THR A 313 -11.62 -0.15 13.23
CA THR A 313 -10.66 -0.11 12.11
C THR A 313 -9.27 -0.51 12.59
N GLU A 314 -8.79 0.06 13.69
CA GLU A 314 -7.48 -0.26 14.27
C GLU A 314 -7.39 -1.73 14.67
N ALA A 315 -8.40 -2.25 15.35
CA ALA A 315 -8.47 -3.66 15.75
C ALA A 315 -8.43 -4.60 14.53
N GLY A 316 -9.18 -4.27 13.48
CA GLY A 316 -9.16 -5.02 12.22
C GLY A 316 -7.79 -5.04 11.56
N GLU A 317 -7.09 -3.91 11.52
CA GLU A 317 -5.75 -3.80 10.97
C GLU A 317 -4.74 -4.60 11.80
N ILE A 318 -4.76 -4.49 13.13
CA ILE A 318 -3.90 -5.23 14.05
C ILE A 318 -4.10 -6.75 13.89
N VAL A 319 -5.35 -7.22 14.00
CA VAL A 319 -5.65 -8.66 13.92
C VAL A 319 -5.30 -9.22 12.55
N ASN A 320 -5.60 -8.48 11.48
CA ASN A 320 -5.22 -8.90 10.13
C ASN A 320 -3.70 -8.98 9.94
N LYS A 321 -2.94 -8.07 10.50
CA LYS A 321 -1.46 -8.11 10.47
C LYS A 321 -0.93 -9.32 11.22
N ILE A 322 -1.44 -9.63 12.41
CA ILE A 322 -1.00 -10.76 13.24
C ILE A 322 -1.44 -12.09 12.63
N SER A 323 -2.75 -12.24 12.34
CA SER A 323 -3.36 -13.53 11.99
C SER A 323 -3.60 -13.73 10.48
N GLY A 324 -3.55 -12.65 9.68
CA GLY A 324 -3.90 -12.66 8.27
C GLY A 324 -5.40 -12.81 7.99
N THR A 325 -6.27 -12.63 9.00
CA THR A 325 -7.72 -12.69 8.91
C THR A 325 -8.34 -11.58 9.76
N ASP A 326 -9.60 -11.21 9.51
CA ASP A 326 -10.29 -10.16 10.28
C ASP A 326 -11.05 -10.74 11.49
N SER A 327 -11.06 -12.04 11.64
CA SER A 327 -11.69 -12.78 12.74
C SER A 327 -11.00 -14.12 12.91
N LEU A 328 -10.91 -14.64 14.14
CA LEU A 328 -10.30 -15.92 14.44
C LEU A 328 -11.06 -16.57 15.58
N TYR A 329 -11.23 -17.89 15.57
CA TYR A 329 -11.94 -18.67 16.59
C TYR A 329 -13.38 -18.20 16.86
N GLY A 330 -14.04 -17.61 15.87
CA GLY A 330 -15.39 -17.04 16.03
C GLY A 330 -15.43 -15.67 16.73
N LEU A 331 -14.27 -15.10 17.07
CA LEU A 331 -14.14 -13.78 17.70
C LEU A 331 -13.98 -12.69 16.65
N SER A 332 -14.60 -11.54 16.86
CA SER A 332 -14.33 -10.32 16.07
C SER A 332 -12.95 -9.75 16.42
N ALA A 333 -12.43 -8.88 15.55
CA ALA A 333 -11.15 -8.21 15.80
C ALA A 333 -11.17 -7.40 17.10
N GLU A 334 -12.29 -6.74 17.38
CA GLU A 334 -12.50 -5.97 18.61
C GLU A 334 -12.42 -6.87 19.86
N GLN A 335 -13.01 -8.06 19.81
CA GLN A 335 -12.95 -9.03 20.90
C GLN A 335 -11.54 -9.57 21.12
N ILE A 336 -10.82 -9.89 20.03
CA ILE A 336 -9.43 -10.38 20.11
C ILE A 336 -8.54 -9.32 20.78
N VAL A 337 -8.61 -8.11 20.29
CA VAL A 337 -7.83 -7.00 20.81
C VAL A 337 -8.21 -6.66 22.26
N LEU A 338 -9.49 -6.65 22.58
CA LEU A 338 -9.97 -6.50 23.96
C LEU A 338 -9.38 -7.58 24.86
N GLY A 339 -9.43 -8.84 24.44
CA GLY A 339 -8.89 -9.96 25.19
C GLY A 339 -7.37 -9.88 25.40
N MET A 340 -6.62 -9.51 24.36
CA MET A 340 -5.16 -9.32 24.43
C MET A 340 -4.76 -8.27 25.47
N ASN A 341 -5.59 -7.25 25.69
CA ASN A 341 -5.34 -6.21 26.69
C ASN A 341 -5.82 -6.59 28.09
N LEU A 342 -6.93 -7.32 28.19
CA LEU A 342 -7.54 -7.69 29.48
C LEU A 342 -6.80 -8.82 30.18
N ASN A 343 -6.35 -9.83 29.44
CA ASN A 343 -5.60 -10.95 29.96
C ASN A 343 -4.41 -11.31 29.09
N PRO A 344 -3.37 -10.47 29.05
CA PRO A 344 -2.19 -10.71 28.21
C PRO A 344 -1.55 -12.08 28.44
N ALA A 345 -1.55 -12.57 29.69
CA ALA A 345 -0.94 -13.86 30.04
C ALA A 345 -1.64 -15.04 29.32
N LEU A 346 -2.97 -15.04 29.31
CA LEU A 346 -3.75 -16.06 28.60
C LEU A 346 -3.57 -15.93 27.10
N TRP A 347 -3.66 -14.70 26.56
CA TRP A 347 -3.62 -14.47 25.12
C TRP A 347 -2.24 -14.69 24.51
N GLN A 348 -1.16 -14.66 25.29
CA GLN A 348 0.18 -15.06 24.85
C GLN A 348 0.29 -16.57 24.56
N GLU A 349 -0.56 -17.40 25.14
CA GLU A 349 -0.62 -18.85 24.89
C GLU A 349 -1.53 -19.22 23.71
N ILE A 350 -2.46 -18.33 23.31
CA ILE A 350 -3.40 -18.57 22.20
C ILE A 350 -2.69 -18.42 20.86
N LYS A 351 -2.90 -19.37 19.95
CA LYS A 351 -2.25 -19.44 18.64
C LYS A 351 -2.89 -18.47 17.64
N ILE A 352 -2.50 -17.20 17.68
CA ILE A 352 -3.01 -16.14 16.79
C ILE A 352 -2.01 -15.65 15.73
N VAL A 353 -0.73 -15.94 15.89
CA VAL A 353 0.33 -15.44 15.02
C VAL A 353 0.52 -16.36 13.81
N LYS A 354 0.22 -15.88 12.63
CA LYS A 354 0.24 -16.70 11.40
C LYS A 354 1.65 -17.05 10.94
N ILE A 355 1.88 -18.34 10.67
CA ILE A 355 3.10 -18.87 10.06
C ILE A 355 2.76 -19.52 8.71
N LYS A 356 3.39 -19.08 7.63
CA LYS A 356 3.22 -19.69 6.29
C LYS A 356 4.37 -20.63 5.93
N ASN A 357 5.59 -20.30 6.35
CA ASN A 357 6.81 -20.96 5.91
C ASN A 357 7.08 -22.24 6.71
N GLY A 358 7.28 -23.37 5.98
CA GLY A 358 7.53 -24.66 6.61
C GLY A 358 8.86 -24.75 7.37
N GLU A 359 9.87 -23.97 6.99
CA GLU A 359 11.15 -23.93 7.69
C GLU A 359 11.03 -23.21 9.03
N ILE A 360 10.28 -22.10 9.08
CA ILE A 360 9.99 -21.39 10.33
C ILE A 360 9.20 -22.29 11.28
N LYS A 361 8.21 -23.07 10.76
CA LYS A 361 7.46 -24.04 11.57
C LYS A 361 8.40 -25.10 12.18
N LYS A 362 9.36 -25.61 11.40
CA LYS A 362 10.36 -26.56 11.90
C LYS A 362 11.26 -25.96 12.99
N MET A 363 11.74 -24.72 12.78
CA MET A 363 12.58 -24.01 13.74
C MET A 363 11.87 -23.81 15.08
N LEU A 364 10.55 -23.56 15.04
CA LEU A 364 9.71 -23.39 16.24
C LEU A 364 9.09 -24.69 16.75
N ASN A 365 9.32 -25.82 16.07
CA ASN A 365 8.75 -27.14 16.37
C ASN A 365 7.21 -27.14 16.36
N LEU A 366 6.62 -26.51 15.33
CA LEU A 366 5.16 -26.34 15.17
C LEU A 366 4.66 -27.07 13.92
N SER A 367 3.46 -27.64 13.99
CA SER A 367 2.79 -28.31 12.87
C SER A 367 1.67 -27.48 12.24
N GLY A 368 1.05 -26.56 13.01
CA GLY A 368 -0.07 -25.72 12.57
C GLY A 368 0.34 -24.50 11.76
N ASP A 369 -0.67 -23.76 11.29
CA ASP A 369 -0.48 -22.50 10.53
C ASP A 369 -0.40 -21.27 11.46
N TYR A 370 -0.55 -21.46 12.76
CA TYR A 370 -0.52 -20.43 13.77
C TYR A 370 0.41 -20.82 14.91
N ALA A 371 1.15 -19.85 15.42
CA ALA A 371 1.89 -19.90 16.67
C ALA A 371 1.20 -19.07 17.74
N SER A 372 1.42 -19.40 18.99
CA SER A 372 1.22 -18.48 20.10
C SER A 372 2.40 -17.50 20.19
N PHE A 373 2.23 -16.41 20.91
CA PHE A 373 3.35 -15.51 21.20
C PHE A 373 4.46 -16.26 21.96
N ARG A 374 4.07 -17.10 22.90
CA ARG A 374 4.96 -17.89 23.74
C ARG A 374 5.81 -18.90 22.95
N ASP A 375 5.27 -19.50 21.89
CA ASP A 375 5.99 -20.47 21.06
C ASP A 375 7.28 -19.89 20.45
N ALA A 376 7.34 -18.58 20.25
CA ALA A 376 8.49 -17.89 19.69
C ALA A 376 9.66 -17.74 20.66
N PHE A 377 9.45 -17.97 21.96
CA PHE A 377 10.46 -17.81 23.01
C PHE A 377 10.81 -19.15 23.65
N ASP A 378 12.03 -19.27 24.14
CA ASP A 378 12.49 -20.44 24.89
C ASP A 378 12.09 -20.36 26.37
N ALA A 379 12.56 -21.34 27.15
CA ALA A 379 12.29 -21.41 28.58
C ALA A 379 12.93 -20.25 29.38
N ASN A 380 13.98 -19.63 28.85
CA ASN A 380 14.68 -18.49 29.45
C ASN A 380 14.05 -17.15 29.03
N GLY A 381 13.08 -17.17 28.11
CA GLY A 381 12.47 -15.96 27.54
C GLY A 381 13.27 -15.36 26.39
N GLU A 382 14.23 -16.09 25.80
CA GLU A 382 14.99 -15.63 24.64
C GLU A 382 14.24 -15.93 23.34
N TYR A 383 14.30 -15.00 22.40
CA TYR A 383 13.65 -15.14 21.09
C TYR A 383 14.38 -16.17 20.22
N LYS A 384 13.74 -17.29 19.92
CA LYS A 384 14.32 -18.43 19.20
C LYS A 384 14.83 -18.12 17.80
N LEU A 385 14.28 -17.11 17.15
CA LEU A 385 14.61 -16.75 15.75
C LEU A 385 15.46 -15.47 15.64
N ALA A 386 15.97 -14.94 16.76
CA ALA A 386 16.71 -13.67 16.80
C ALA A 386 17.84 -13.61 15.75
N ALA A 387 18.74 -14.60 15.77
CA ALA A 387 19.88 -14.62 14.86
C ALA A 387 19.47 -14.74 13.38
N GLN A 388 18.41 -15.50 13.07
CA GLN A 388 17.91 -15.67 11.70
C GLN A 388 17.25 -14.41 11.17
N VAL A 389 16.49 -13.70 12.02
CA VAL A 389 15.83 -12.43 11.70
C VAL A 389 16.89 -11.34 11.49
N GLU A 390 17.90 -11.26 12.35
CA GLU A 390 19.01 -10.33 12.21
C GLU A 390 19.75 -10.54 10.89
N ALA A 391 20.16 -11.78 10.59
CA ALA A 391 20.80 -12.13 9.33
C ALA A 391 19.92 -11.83 8.10
N ALA A 392 18.59 -11.98 8.21
CA ALA A 392 17.66 -11.62 7.13
C ALA A 392 17.56 -10.10 6.94
N ASN A 393 17.59 -9.31 8.02
CA ASN A 393 17.54 -7.86 7.97
C ASN A 393 18.83 -7.23 7.41
N GLU A 394 20.00 -7.80 7.68
CA GLU A 394 21.27 -7.34 7.14
C GLU A 394 21.39 -7.53 5.62
N LYS A 395 20.64 -8.47 5.04
CA LYS A 395 20.64 -8.69 3.60
C LYS A 395 19.99 -7.50 2.85
N PRO A 396 20.63 -6.99 1.78
CA PRO A 396 19.97 -6.05 0.86
C PRO A 396 18.66 -6.64 0.33
N LEU A 397 17.64 -5.80 0.12
CA LEU A 397 16.31 -6.22 -0.37
C LEU A 397 16.38 -7.13 -1.61
N SER A 398 17.32 -6.85 -2.53
CA SER A 398 17.52 -7.61 -3.76
C SER A 398 18.07 -9.02 -3.55
N LYS A 399 18.67 -9.31 -2.38
CA LYS A 399 19.27 -10.60 -2.02
C LYS A 399 18.42 -11.42 -1.04
N ARG A 400 17.30 -10.84 -0.55
CA ARG A 400 16.38 -11.55 0.35
C ARG A 400 15.59 -12.60 -0.39
N GLY A 401 15.70 -13.86 0.07
CA GLY A 401 14.89 -14.97 -0.41
C GLY A 401 13.49 -15.00 0.25
N THR A 402 12.71 -16.02 -0.10
CA THR A 402 11.38 -16.25 0.48
C THR A 402 11.45 -16.43 1.99
N LEU A 403 12.42 -17.21 2.48
CA LEU A 403 12.60 -17.46 3.91
C LEU A 403 12.94 -16.16 4.65
N ASP A 404 13.85 -15.34 4.14
CA ASP A 404 14.24 -14.07 4.76
C ASP A 404 13.02 -13.13 4.91
N ASN A 405 12.23 -13.00 3.84
CA ASN A 405 11.02 -12.17 3.87
C ASN A 405 9.94 -12.72 4.80
N ASP A 406 9.81 -14.04 4.92
CA ASP A 406 8.83 -14.65 5.81
C ASP A 406 9.28 -14.58 7.29
N LEU A 407 10.58 -14.66 7.59
CA LEU A 407 11.16 -14.41 8.91
C LEU A 407 10.89 -12.98 9.37
N ILE A 408 11.18 -11.99 8.53
CA ILE A 408 10.92 -10.57 8.82
C ILE A 408 9.43 -10.34 9.07
N LYS A 409 8.54 -10.93 8.25
CA LYS A 409 7.09 -10.82 8.45
C LYS A 409 6.60 -11.50 9.72
N PHE A 410 7.20 -12.61 10.11
CA PHE A 410 6.86 -13.29 11.35
C PHE A 410 7.28 -12.46 12.56
N ASP A 411 8.49 -11.90 12.52
CA ASP A 411 8.99 -10.97 13.53
C ASP A 411 8.09 -9.72 13.67
N GLU A 412 7.71 -9.09 12.56
CA GLU A 412 6.74 -7.99 12.57
C GLU A 412 5.42 -8.37 13.28
N ARG A 413 4.89 -9.57 13.03
CA ARG A 413 3.66 -10.05 13.66
C ARG A 413 3.80 -10.20 15.17
N LEU A 414 4.93 -10.74 15.62
CA LEU A 414 5.23 -10.86 17.04
C LEU A 414 5.37 -9.50 17.70
N ASN A 415 6.06 -8.56 17.05
CA ASN A 415 6.20 -7.20 17.55
C ASN A 415 4.86 -6.47 17.66
N ILE A 416 3.98 -6.61 16.66
CA ILE A 416 2.64 -6.05 16.70
C ILE A 416 1.81 -6.70 17.82
N ALA A 417 1.90 -8.02 18.00
CA ALA A 417 1.23 -8.70 19.11
C ALA A 417 1.74 -8.20 20.46
N TYR A 418 3.06 -8.05 20.63
CA TYR A 418 3.67 -7.51 21.85
C TYR A 418 3.17 -6.08 22.15
N LEU A 419 3.19 -5.20 21.18
CA LEU A 419 2.71 -3.82 21.35
C LEU A 419 1.20 -3.76 21.64
N THR A 420 0.44 -4.71 21.10
CA THR A 420 -0.98 -4.86 21.41
C THR A 420 -1.18 -5.28 22.86
N PHE A 421 -0.42 -6.26 23.35
CA PHE A 421 -0.42 -6.65 24.78
C PHE A 421 -0.05 -5.51 25.73
N LYS A 422 0.81 -4.59 25.27
CA LYS A 422 1.20 -3.39 26.02
C LYS A 422 0.20 -2.24 25.91
N GLY A 423 -0.83 -2.36 25.09
CA GLY A 423 -1.81 -1.30 24.84
C GLY A 423 -1.26 -0.08 24.10
N THR A 424 -0.07 -0.17 23.50
CA THR A 424 0.64 0.96 22.87
C THR A 424 -0.09 1.51 21.64
N PHE A 425 -0.83 0.65 20.91
CA PHE A 425 -1.63 1.07 19.75
C PHE A 425 -2.89 1.86 20.12
N PHE A 426 -3.31 1.80 21.38
CA PHE A 426 -4.57 2.42 21.82
C PHE A 426 -4.37 3.85 22.29
N LYS A 427 -3.96 4.73 21.36
CA LYS A 427 -3.88 6.16 21.60
C LYS A 427 -5.28 6.77 21.51
N PHE A 428 -6.04 6.72 22.59
CA PHE A 428 -7.42 7.23 22.61
C PHE A 428 -7.67 8.37 23.62
N ILE A 429 -6.63 8.84 24.31
CA ILE A 429 -6.74 9.97 25.22
C ILE A 429 -6.09 11.21 24.58
N PRO A 430 -6.88 12.23 24.20
CA PRO A 430 -6.33 13.49 23.70
C PRO A 430 -5.47 14.20 24.74
N ALA A 431 -4.28 14.67 24.36
CA ALA A 431 -3.51 15.59 25.16
C ALA A 431 -4.05 17.01 24.98
N ALA A 432 -4.38 17.69 26.08
CA ALA A 432 -4.90 19.06 26.02
C ALA A 432 -3.81 20.03 25.57
N ASN A 433 -4.19 21.00 24.72
CA ASN A 433 -3.32 22.07 24.25
C ASN A 433 -2.02 21.61 23.53
N ASP A 434 -2.03 20.42 22.95
CA ASP A 434 -0.91 19.96 22.14
C ASP A 434 -1.01 20.57 20.74
N PRO A 435 0.01 21.32 20.26
CA PRO A 435 0.01 21.91 18.92
C PRO A 435 -0.05 20.89 17.79
N GLN A 436 0.35 19.64 18.05
CA GLN A 436 0.31 18.53 17.09
C GLN A 436 -0.94 17.67 17.23
N HIS A 437 -1.84 18.00 18.16
CA HIS A 437 -3.05 17.21 18.47
C HIS A 437 -2.74 15.73 18.78
N ALA A 438 -1.64 15.47 19.49
CA ALA A 438 -1.23 14.11 19.84
C ALA A 438 -2.19 13.45 20.83
N TRP A 439 -2.51 12.20 20.58
CA TRP A 439 -3.28 11.36 21.49
C TRP A 439 -2.36 10.34 22.13
N LEU A 440 -2.68 10.00 23.36
CA LEU A 440 -1.87 9.17 24.23
C LEU A 440 -2.50 7.80 24.46
N SER A 441 -1.66 6.79 24.68
CA SER A 441 -2.10 5.49 25.18
C SER A 441 -2.53 5.60 26.65
N PRO A 442 -3.32 4.66 27.20
CA PRO A 442 -3.68 4.64 28.62
C PRO A 442 -2.48 4.78 29.56
N ASN A 443 -1.41 4.03 29.27
CA ASN A 443 -0.21 4.05 30.11
C ASN A 443 0.51 5.41 30.07
N ASP A 444 0.60 6.02 28.90
CA ASP A 444 1.24 7.33 28.75
C ASP A 444 0.36 8.43 29.37
N ALA A 445 -0.97 8.33 29.22
CA ALA A 445 -1.92 9.31 29.73
C ALA A 445 -1.90 9.45 31.24
N PHE A 446 -1.68 8.37 31.99
CA PHE A 446 -1.59 8.43 33.46
C PHE A 446 -0.39 9.26 33.94
N ASN A 447 0.71 9.25 33.19
CA ASN A 447 1.95 9.91 33.55
C ASN A 447 2.11 11.30 32.90
N ASP A 448 1.25 11.68 31.94
CA ASP A 448 1.36 12.95 31.22
C ASP A 448 0.56 14.06 31.92
N GLU A 449 1.22 15.20 32.21
CA GLU A 449 0.60 16.35 32.88
C GLU A 449 -0.42 17.08 31.98
N ARG A 450 -0.32 16.92 30.66
CA ARG A 450 -1.25 17.52 29.68
C ARG A 450 -2.63 16.84 29.70
N VAL A 451 -2.76 15.67 30.33
CA VAL A 451 -4.04 14.96 30.47
C VAL A 451 -4.76 15.44 31.73
N ALA A 452 -5.98 15.95 31.54
CA ALA A 452 -6.82 16.41 32.64
C ALA A 452 -7.10 15.29 33.65
N LEU A 453 -7.17 15.63 34.94
CA LEU A 453 -7.43 14.67 36.02
C LEU A 453 -8.76 13.92 35.77
N ASP A 454 -9.79 14.61 35.29
CA ASP A 454 -11.07 13.99 34.96
C ASP A 454 -10.95 12.90 33.90
N ALA A 455 -10.11 13.09 32.89
CA ALA A 455 -9.87 12.08 31.86
C ALA A 455 -9.13 10.86 32.45
N LYS A 456 -8.17 11.07 33.36
CA LYS A 456 -7.49 9.98 34.09
C LYS A 456 -8.46 9.20 34.96
N ASN A 457 -9.40 9.89 35.63
CA ASN A 457 -10.44 9.25 36.42
C ASN A 457 -11.40 8.42 35.55
N MET A 458 -11.88 8.98 34.41
CA MET A 458 -12.71 8.24 33.45
C MET A 458 -12.00 7.01 32.91
N LEU A 459 -10.69 7.11 32.64
CA LEU A 459 -9.86 5.98 32.20
C LEU A 459 -9.77 4.91 33.28
N ASN A 460 -9.52 5.30 34.53
CA ASN A 460 -9.47 4.39 35.65
C ASN A 460 -10.82 3.68 35.87
N ASP A 461 -11.94 4.42 35.83
CA ASP A 461 -13.29 3.85 35.95
C ASP A 461 -13.57 2.85 34.81
N TYR A 462 -13.09 3.14 33.61
CA TYR A 462 -13.19 2.22 32.47
C TYR A 462 -12.42 0.92 32.72
N LEU A 463 -11.15 1.02 33.17
CA LEU A 463 -10.32 -0.16 33.46
C LEU A 463 -10.93 -1.02 34.60
N MET A 464 -11.47 -0.38 35.66
CA MET A 464 -12.18 -1.09 36.73
C MET A 464 -13.47 -1.75 36.19
N GLY A 465 -14.25 -1.05 35.38
CA GLY A 465 -15.46 -1.60 34.76
C GLY A 465 -15.18 -2.79 33.85
N LEU A 466 -14.03 -2.80 33.16
CA LEU A 466 -13.60 -3.94 32.33
C LEU A 466 -13.32 -5.18 33.21
N GLN A 467 -12.71 -5.00 34.39
CA GLN A 467 -12.45 -6.10 35.33
C GLN A 467 -13.76 -6.69 35.88
N GLU A 468 -14.70 -5.84 36.27
CA GLU A 468 -16.04 -6.25 36.70
C GLU A 468 -16.80 -6.97 35.58
N GLY A 469 -16.75 -6.44 34.36
CA GLY A 469 -17.38 -7.05 33.19
C GLY A 469 -16.90 -8.48 32.90
N ILE A 470 -15.60 -8.75 33.12
CA ILE A 470 -15.05 -10.10 32.95
C ILE A 470 -15.45 -11.01 34.09
N ALA A 471 -15.40 -10.50 35.33
CA ALA A 471 -15.65 -11.31 36.53
C ALA A 471 -17.14 -11.69 36.65
N ASP A 472 -18.02 -10.72 36.47
CA ASP A 472 -19.44 -10.84 36.77
C ASP A 472 -20.34 -10.84 35.50
N ASN A 473 -19.76 -10.69 34.31
CA ASN A 473 -20.48 -10.50 33.05
C ASN A 473 -21.40 -9.26 33.06
N ASP A 474 -21.12 -8.26 33.91
CA ASP A 474 -21.80 -6.97 33.95
C ASP A 474 -20.93 -5.86 33.36
N TRP A 475 -21.23 -5.46 32.14
CA TRP A 475 -20.49 -4.43 31.39
C TRP A 475 -21.00 -3.02 31.58
N SER A 476 -22.05 -2.82 32.44
CA SER A 476 -22.76 -1.53 32.58
C SER A 476 -21.83 -0.40 33.01
N LYS A 477 -20.91 -0.67 33.94
CA LYS A 477 -19.92 0.30 34.44
C LYS A 477 -18.88 0.62 33.37
N ALA A 478 -18.36 -0.41 32.66
CA ALA A 478 -17.44 -0.21 31.54
C ALA A 478 -18.08 0.60 30.42
N ASP A 479 -19.32 0.28 30.04
CA ASP A 479 -20.05 0.98 28.98
C ASP A 479 -20.34 2.44 29.36
N SER A 480 -20.66 2.72 30.62
CA SER A 480 -20.89 4.07 31.14
C SER A 480 -19.60 4.91 31.12
N ALA A 481 -18.49 4.35 31.61
CA ALA A 481 -17.18 5.01 31.58
C ALA A 481 -16.68 5.23 30.15
N LEU A 482 -16.90 4.25 29.26
CA LEU A 482 -16.59 4.37 27.85
C LEU A 482 -17.40 5.48 27.14
N ALA A 483 -18.66 5.65 27.49
CA ALA A 483 -19.49 6.75 27.01
C ALA A 483 -18.95 8.12 27.48
N ALA A 484 -18.48 8.22 28.72
CA ALA A 484 -17.83 9.41 29.26
C ALA A 484 -16.52 9.72 28.52
N LEU A 485 -15.67 8.73 28.28
CA LEU A 485 -14.44 8.87 27.50
C LEU A 485 -14.71 9.35 26.08
N ARG A 486 -15.71 8.80 25.40
CA ARG A 486 -16.11 9.25 24.04
C ARG A 486 -16.61 10.68 24.04
N ASN A 487 -17.32 11.10 25.07
CA ASN A 487 -17.71 12.50 25.24
C ASN A 487 -16.50 13.40 25.46
N TYR A 488 -15.55 12.99 26.31
CA TYR A 488 -14.30 13.70 26.52
C TYR A 488 -13.52 13.87 25.20
N GLN A 489 -13.36 12.81 24.41
CA GLN A 489 -12.74 12.92 23.09
C GLN A 489 -13.38 14.01 22.22
N ARG A 490 -14.73 14.07 22.21
CA ARG A 490 -15.49 15.05 21.40
C ARG A 490 -15.33 16.47 21.87
N THR A 491 -15.18 16.69 23.17
CA THR A 491 -14.98 18.04 23.71
C THR A 491 -13.53 18.51 23.58
N ALA A 492 -12.58 17.61 23.84
CA ALA A 492 -11.15 17.94 23.85
C ALA A 492 -10.53 18.08 22.44
N SER A 493 -11.12 17.50 21.39
CA SER A 493 -10.56 17.47 20.05
C SER A 493 -11.60 17.77 18.96
N ALA A 494 -12.61 18.60 19.23
CA ALA A 494 -13.75 18.85 18.35
C ALA A 494 -13.37 19.23 16.91
N GLU A 495 -12.27 19.95 16.73
CA GLU A 495 -11.84 20.50 15.44
C GLU A 495 -11.36 19.44 14.45
N ILE A 496 -10.80 18.33 14.95
CA ILE A 496 -10.15 17.31 14.12
C ILE A 496 -10.95 16.00 14.02
N LEU A 497 -12.08 15.89 14.75
CA LEU A 497 -12.83 14.65 14.81
C LEU A 497 -13.73 14.42 13.60
N PRO A 498 -13.84 13.16 13.12
CA PRO A 498 -14.84 12.79 12.14
C PRO A 498 -16.25 12.93 12.71
N SER A 499 -17.23 13.23 11.86
CA SER A 499 -18.64 13.27 12.27
C SER A 499 -19.12 11.90 12.78
N VAL A 500 -20.13 11.89 13.66
CA VAL A 500 -20.69 10.64 14.23
C VAL A 500 -21.15 9.69 13.12
N SER A 501 -21.83 10.22 12.11
CA SER A 501 -22.32 9.43 10.97
C SER A 501 -21.19 8.80 10.18
N ARG A 502 -20.04 9.46 10.05
CA ARG A 502 -18.86 8.91 9.38
C ARG A 502 -18.24 7.77 10.19
N VAL A 503 -18.14 7.93 11.51
CA VAL A 503 -17.69 6.87 12.42
C VAL A 503 -18.60 5.64 12.34
N ASP A 504 -19.92 5.86 12.41
CA ASP A 504 -20.90 4.78 12.32
C ASP A 504 -20.87 4.06 10.97
N ALA A 505 -20.70 4.81 9.89
CA ALA A 505 -20.55 4.23 8.54
C ALA A 505 -19.26 3.41 8.40
N GLU A 506 -18.14 3.87 8.97
CA GLU A 506 -16.86 3.14 8.95
C GLU A 506 -16.95 1.84 9.78
N VAL A 507 -17.53 1.88 10.98
CA VAL A 507 -17.77 0.69 11.81
C VAL A 507 -18.72 -0.29 11.11
N PHE A 508 -19.80 0.20 10.49
CA PHE A 508 -20.72 -0.63 9.71
C PHE A 508 -20.01 -1.30 8.52
N TYR A 509 -19.20 -0.55 7.79
CA TYR A 509 -18.40 -1.05 6.67
C TYR A 509 -17.46 -2.18 7.10
N ASN A 510 -16.73 -2.01 8.20
CA ASN A 510 -15.82 -3.02 8.75
C ASN A 510 -16.58 -4.30 9.12
N ARG A 511 -17.73 -4.16 9.80
CA ARG A 511 -18.59 -5.28 10.21
C ARG A 511 -19.14 -6.06 9.02
N VAL A 512 -19.59 -5.36 7.98
CA VAL A 512 -20.22 -6.00 6.82
C VAL A 512 -19.16 -6.64 5.90
N SER A 513 -17.92 -6.12 5.88
CA SER A 513 -16.84 -6.61 5.00
C SER A 513 -17.27 -6.74 3.53
N VAL A 514 -17.94 -5.71 2.99
CA VAL A 514 -18.66 -5.72 1.72
C VAL A 514 -17.82 -6.29 0.57
N PHE A 515 -16.59 -5.84 0.40
CA PHE A 515 -15.75 -6.27 -0.72
C PHE A 515 -15.37 -7.75 -0.65
N LYS A 516 -15.13 -8.30 0.55
CA LYS A 516 -14.85 -9.75 0.72
C LYS A 516 -16.06 -10.58 0.29
N LYS A 517 -17.28 -10.18 0.72
CA LYS A 517 -18.52 -10.86 0.35
C LYS A 517 -18.84 -10.71 -1.15
N LEU A 518 -18.55 -9.54 -1.74
CA LEU A 518 -18.74 -9.32 -3.18
C LEU A 518 -17.83 -10.21 -4.04
N VAL A 519 -16.62 -10.52 -3.62
CA VAL A 519 -15.73 -11.47 -4.33
C VAL A 519 -16.41 -12.83 -4.45
N TYR A 520 -16.94 -13.38 -3.35
CA TYR A 520 -17.67 -14.64 -3.37
C TYR A 520 -18.93 -14.57 -4.23
N PHE A 521 -19.66 -13.46 -4.13
CA PHE A 521 -20.87 -13.25 -4.94
C PHE A 521 -20.56 -13.23 -6.44
N TYR A 522 -19.54 -12.51 -6.87
CA TYR A 522 -19.12 -12.49 -8.27
C TYR A 522 -18.56 -13.83 -8.75
N TRP A 523 -17.86 -14.57 -7.90
CA TRP A 523 -17.40 -15.92 -8.21
C TRP A 523 -18.58 -16.87 -8.46
N ILE A 524 -19.58 -16.85 -7.58
CA ILE A 524 -20.79 -17.66 -7.72
C ILE A 524 -21.56 -17.28 -8.99
N LEU A 525 -21.75 -15.98 -9.23
CA LEU A 525 -22.43 -15.50 -10.44
C LEU A 525 -21.66 -15.88 -11.72
N GLY A 526 -20.34 -15.71 -11.73
CA GLY A 526 -19.49 -16.06 -12.87
C GLY A 526 -19.53 -17.56 -13.16
N PHE A 527 -19.46 -18.38 -12.13
CA PHE A 527 -19.54 -19.84 -12.26
C PHE A 527 -20.92 -20.29 -12.72
N ALA A 528 -21.99 -19.72 -12.17
CA ALA A 528 -23.36 -19.98 -12.62
C ALA A 528 -23.57 -19.59 -14.09
N ALA A 529 -23.08 -18.43 -14.51
CA ALA A 529 -23.13 -17.98 -15.90
C ALA A 529 -22.34 -18.91 -16.84
N LEU A 530 -21.18 -19.42 -16.41
CA LEU A 530 -20.38 -20.40 -17.14
C LEU A 530 -21.17 -21.72 -17.32
N LEU A 531 -21.79 -22.25 -16.25
CA LEU A 531 -22.58 -23.46 -16.30
C LEU A 531 -23.80 -23.31 -17.23
N LEU A 532 -24.50 -22.18 -17.17
CA LEU A 532 -25.62 -21.87 -18.06
C LEU A 532 -25.17 -21.74 -19.52
N GLY A 533 -23.99 -21.11 -19.74
CA GLY A 533 -23.39 -21.05 -21.08
C GLY A 533 -23.07 -22.43 -21.65
N LEU A 534 -22.46 -23.30 -20.86
CA LEU A 534 -22.17 -24.68 -21.24
C LEU A 534 -23.47 -25.47 -21.48
N ALA A 535 -24.44 -25.38 -20.59
CA ALA A 535 -25.74 -26.05 -20.75
C ALA A 535 -26.47 -25.60 -22.04
N SER A 536 -26.41 -24.33 -22.40
CA SER A 536 -27.01 -23.81 -23.62
C SER A 536 -26.35 -24.38 -24.89
N VAL A 537 -25.04 -24.61 -24.89
CA VAL A 537 -24.34 -25.27 -26.00
C VAL A 537 -24.73 -26.74 -26.15
N PHE A 538 -24.89 -27.46 -25.04
CA PHE A 538 -25.32 -28.87 -25.07
C PHE A 538 -26.79 -29.04 -25.45
N LEU A 539 -27.67 -28.14 -25.01
CA LEU A 539 -29.10 -28.16 -25.36
C LEU A 539 -29.34 -27.75 -26.82
N SER A 540 -28.59 -26.76 -27.35
CA SER A 540 -28.71 -26.36 -28.75
C SER A 540 -28.26 -27.47 -29.73
N ARG A 541 -27.33 -28.35 -29.34
CA ARG A 541 -26.91 -29.52 -30.13
C ARG A 541 -27.91 -30.66 -30.16
N ARG A 542 -28.94 -30.65 -29.29
CA ARG A 542 -30.02 -31.66 -29.29
C ARG A 542 -31.26 -31.23 -30.09
N ILE A 543 -31.28 -30.00 -30.60
CA ILE A 543 -32.39 -29.42 -31.37
C ILE A 543 -32.00 -29.28 -32.86
N LEU A 544 -30.74 -29.54 -33.22
CA LEU A 544 -30.26 -29.77 -34.59
C LEU A 544 -30.00 -31.27 -34.80
#